data_56ca94a01d077f3f5c330dbec3f528a5
#
_entry.id   56ca94a01d077f3f5c330dbec3f528a5
#
_cell.length_a   1.000
_cell.length_b   1.000
_cell.length_c   1.000
_cell.angle_alpha   90.00
_cell.angle_beta   90.00
_cell.angle_gamma   90.00
#
_symmetry.space_group_name_H-M   'P 1'
#
loop_
_entity.id
_entity.type
_entity.pdbx_description
1 polymer ?
#
loop_
_entity_poly.entity_id
_entity_poly.type
_entity_poly.pdbx_seq_one_letter_code
_entity_poly.pdbx_strand_id
1 'polypeptide(L)'
;MQNEAERLHCDLCVIGGGMAGICAAVSAARLGLTVILVQDRNVLGGNASSEVRMWIRGAGLRFPKYAEGGLLEELALDNMYYNPNLNYSVWDGVLYNKVISEKNITLLLGATCVDAACEEGHIKSVRVWQLQSYRLYEIEAAYFADCSGDCILAEFLPVQTMSGREAKGEYGEAMAPDVSDKQTMGNTCMLQLRKGREKASPPFPFERDISDHIGRRIDVAANNWEQENFWWLEFGGDDHALKKAGEHNKTALSMAFSAYHGIRKKIGNFPWSLDWVGFLAGKRETRRYRGGYVLTANDILCGSAFDDEIAYGGWTMDVHDPRGFYAEEANVHYAPQAPYAIPYRCIYSADIDNLFFAGRNISATHLALSSTRVMGTCAMLGQAVGTACFVAHKYDATPREAGAHVREIQQLLLENDCFLLRTRRNGVLSSSLERRLTHERRIVLEKGESRTWEFSKRHVSYIRIVFDSDLERKFQKDSMLKLFPMLAYNGSKKTLRLPPTLVKQFRIRWRTDAGWREKTFENNFQRLVKIPVGENSDAVEFCGTETHGVKKIYLWSLDIEE
;
A
#
# COMPACT_ATOMS: atom_id res chain seq x y z
N MET A 1 -15.94 -2.07 36.97
CA MET A 1 -14.46 -2.13 37.02
C MET A 1 -13.97 -0.97 36.20
N GLN A 2 -13.44 0.08 36.83
CA GLN A 2 -12.62 1.07 36.12
C GLN A 2 -11.30 0.35 35.81
N ASN A 3 -11.15 -0.19 34.62
CA ASN A 3 -9.85 -0.68 34.18
C ASN A 3 -8.98 0.55 33.98
N GLU A 4 -8.01 0.74 34.87
CA GLU A 4 -6.93 1.71 34.67
C GLU A 4 -6.27 1.38 33.34
N ALA A 5 -6.04 2.39 32.49
CA ALA A 5 -5.42 2.18 31.19
C ALA A 5 -3.98 1.73 31.37
N GLU A 6 -3.57 0.70 30.65
CA GLU A 6 -2.17 0.30 30.56
C GLU A 6 -1.41 1.31 29.70
N ARG A 7 -0.36 1.91 30.26
CA ARG A 7 0.43 2.94 29.57
C ARG A 7 1.51 2.33 28.72
N LEU A 8 1.57 2.76 27.45
CA LEU A 8 2.57 2.39 26.48
C LEU A 8 3.23 3.65 25.92
N HIS A 9 4.52 3.53 25.56
CA HIS A 9 5.30 4.63 24.99
C HIS A 9 6.00 4.17 23.73
N CYS A 10 6.10 5.05 22.73
CA CYS A 10 6.84 4.82 21.50
C CYS A 10 7.24 6.14 20.82
N ASP A 11 8.09 6.07 19.81
CA ASP A 11 8.44 7.23 18.98
C ASP A 11 7.32 7.54 17.98
N LEU A 12 6.69 6.49 17.41
CA LEU A 12 5.61 6.61 16.44
C LEU A 12 4.44 5.68 16.77
N CYS A 13 3.25 6.24 16.96
CA CYS A 13 2.00 5.48 17.03
C CYS A 13 1.28 5.53 15.68
N VAL A 14 1.11 4.36 15.03
CA VAL A 14 0.41 4.21 13.74
C VAL A 14 -0.99 3.66 13.99
N ILE A 15 -2.01 4.41 13.60
CA ILE A 15 -3.43 4.02 13.72
C ILE A 15 -3.94 3.54 12.37
N GLY A 16 -4.20 2.23 12.27
CA GLY A 16 -4.65 1.56 11.05
C GLY A 16 -3.56 0.71 10.40
N GLY A 17 -3.75 -0.61 10.40
CA GLY A 17 -2.84 -1.61 9.82
C GLY A 17 -3.19 -2.01 8.37
N GLY A 18 -3.69 -1.06 7.55
CA GLY A 18 -3.81 -1.21 6.10
C GLY A 18 -2.44 -1.18 5.41
N MET A 19 -2.41 -1.25 4.08
CA MET A 19 -1.15 -1.22 3.31
C MET A 19 -0.28 0.00 3.64
N ALA A 20 -0.90 1.17 3.84
CA ALA A 20 -0.18 2.38 4.26
C ALA A 20 0.43 2.23 5.66
N GLY A 21 -0.36 1.77 6.65
CA GLY A 21 0.12 1.65 8.03
C GLY A 21 1.19 0.59 8.21
N ILE A 22 1.08 -0.56 7.51
CA ILE A 22 2.16 -1.57 7.49
C ILE A 22 3.45 -0.96 6.99
N CYS A 23 3.41 -0.26 5.84
CA CYS A 23 4.60 0.33 5.25
C CYS A 23 5.16 1.49 6.11
N ALA A 24 4.31 2.27 6.78
CA ALA A 24 4.75 3.30 7.70
C ALA A 24 5.46 2.71 8.93
N ALA A 25 4.84 1.72 9.56
CA ALA A 25 5.40 1.06 10.74
C ALA A 25 6.74 0.37 10.43
N VAL A 26 6.80 -0.42 9.36
CA VAL A 26 8.01 -1.15 8.96
C VAL A 26 9.14 -0.18 8.57
N SER A 27 8.81 0.88 7.81
CA SER A 27 9.82 1.88 7.41
C SER A 27 10.42 2.59 8.62
N ALA A 28 9.60 3.07 9.54
CA ALA A 28 10.03 3.74 10.76
C ALA A 28 10.87 2.81 11.66
N ALA A 29 10.41 1.59 11.88
CA ALA A 29 11.10 0.61 12.72
C ALA A 29 12.48 0.22 12.17
N ARG A 30 12.62 0.07 10.84
CA ARG A 30 13.91 -0.22 10.19
C ARG A 30 14.90 0.92 10.24
N LEU A 31 14.42 2.14 10.40
CA LEU A 31 15.25 3.32 10.63
C LEU A 31 15.61 3.53 12.12
N GLY A 32 15.09 2.67 13.02
CA GLY A 32 15.47 2.62 14.43
C GLY A 32 14.41 3.16 15.40
N LEU A 33 13.28 3.67 14.92
CA LEU A 33 12.21 4.14 15.80
C LEU A 33 11.48 2.97 16.47
N THR A 34 11.03 3.17 17.69
CA THR A 34 10.05 2.32 18.36
C THR A 34 8.65 2.64 17.86
N VAL A 35 7.89 1.63 17.46
CA VAL A 35 6.60 1.81 16.81
C VAL A 35 5.51 0.99 17.51
N ILE A 36 4.33 1.58 17.73
CA ILE A 36 3.12 0.84 18.07
C ILE A 36 2.18 0.93 16.86
N LEU A 37 1.83 -0.25 16.31
CA LEU A 37 0.86 -0.36 15.21
C LEU A 37 -0.47 -0.87 15.76
N VAL A 38 -1.50 -0.05 15.65
CA VAL A 38 -2.87 -0.34 16.11
C VAL A 38 -3.74 -0.71 14.92
N GLN A 39 -4.41 -1.86 14.98
CA GLN A 39 -5.33 -2.31 13.93
C GLN A 39 -6.65 -2.78 14.55
N ASP A 40 -7.76 -2.24 14.06
CA ASP A 40 -9.12 -2.50 14.53
C ASP A 40 -9.62 -3.93 14.26
N ARG A 41 -9.00 -4.61 13.28
CA ARG A 41 -9.31 -5.98 12.89
C ARG A 41 -8.20 -6.96 13.32
N ASN A 42 -8.51 -8.25 13.28
CA ASN A 42 -7.55 -9.30 13.63
C ASN A 42 -6.58 -9.64 12.50
N VAL A 43 -6.75 -9.04 11.34
CA VAL A 43 -5.88 -9.17 10.17
C VAL A 43 -5.36 -7.82 9.72
N LEU A 44 -4.16 -7.82 9.18
CA LEU A 44 -3.53 -6.67 8.54
C LEU A 44 -3.94 -6.55 7.07
N GLY A 45 -3.58 -5.44 6.42
CA GLY A 45 -3.79 -5.24 4.99
C GLY A 45 -4.99 -4.35 4.62
N GLY A 46 -5.88 -4.07 5.56
CA GLY A 46 -7.06 -3.23 5.30
C GLY A 46 -7.93 -3.81 4.20
N ASN A 47 -8.20 -3.05 3.14
CA ASN A 47 -9.00 -3.54 2.01
C ASN A 47 -8.32 -4.68 1.21
N ALA A 48 -6.99 -4.89 1.36
CA ALA A 48 -6.29 -6.00 0.73
C ALA A 48 -6.35 -7.31 1.53
N SER A 49 -6.84 -7.27 2.79
CA SER A 49 -6.95 -8.44 3.66
C SER A 49 -7.96 -9.48 3.13
N SER A 50 -7.92 -10.68 3.71
CA SER A 50 -8.89 -11.75 3.42
C SER A 50 -10.34 -11.37 3.72
N GLU A 51 -10.58 -10.37 4.57
CA GLU A 51 -11.92 -9.92 4.95
C GLU A 51 -12.62 -9.09 3.86
N VAL A 52 -11.83 -8.38 3.00
CA VAL A 52 -12.38 -7.53 1.92
C VAL A 52 -11.96 -8.02 0.55
N ARG A 53 -10.74 -8.55 0.41
CA ARG A 53 -10.17 -9.11 -0.82
C ARG A 53 -10.07 -8.15 -1.99
N MET A 54 -9.95 -6.84 -1.74
CA MET A 54 -9.75 -5.85 -2.80
C MET A 54 -8.33 -5.95 -3.36
N TRP A 55 -8.20 -5.86 -4.67
CA TRP A 55 -6.93 -5.97 -5.35
C TRP A 55 -6.07 -4.73 -5.17
N ILE A 56 -4.75 -4.95 -4.98
CA ILE A 56 -3.79 -3.87 -4.90
C ILE A 56 -3.53 -3.35 -6.31
N ARG A 57 -3.79 -2.08 -6.53
CA ARG A 57 -3.53 -1.35 -7.78
C ARG A 57 -2.55 -0.23 -7.52
N GLY A 58 -1.91 0.25 -8.60
CA GLY A 58 -0.96 1.34 -8.56
C GLY A 58 -0.62 1.88 -9.94
N ALA A 59 0.44 2.67 -10.01
CA ALA A 59 0.94 3.26 -11.26
C ALA A 59 1.42 2.19 -12.25
N GLY A 60 1.98 1.10 -11.77
CA GLY A 60 2.58 0.03 -12.58
C GLY A 60 1.63 -0.63 -13.56
N LEU A 61 0.31 -0.63 -13.29
CA LEU A 61 -0.65 -1.21 -14.23
C LEU A 61 -0.73 -0.40 -15.53
N ARG A 62 -0.72 0.92 -15.42
CA ARG A 62 -0.81 1.82 -16.56
C ARG A 62 0.57 2.15 -17.13
N PHE A 63 1.53 2.30 -16.28
CA PHE A 63 2.90 2.67 -16.59
C PHE A 63 3.87 1.60 -16.03
N PRO A 64 4.05 0.44 -16.71
CA PRO A 64 4.84 -0.67 -16.18
C PRO A 64 6.26 -0.29 -15.74
N LYS A 65 6.89 0.66 -16.41
CA LYS A 65 8.22 1.19 -16.05
C LYS A 65 8.22 1.95 -14.71
N TYR A 66 7.06 2.30 -14.20
CA TYR A 66 6.86 3.00 -12.93
C TYR A 66 6.10 2.12 -11.92
N ALA A 67 6.27 0.80 -12.03
CA ALA A 67 5.76 -0.09 -10.99
C ALA A 67 6.42 0.24 -9.65
N GLU A 68 5.63 0.22 -8.62
CA GLU A 68 6.03 0.61 -7.27
C GLU A 68 7.10 -0.35 -6.73
N GLY A 69 8.15 0.21 -6.13
CA GLY A 69 9.23 -0.51 -5.46
C GLY A 69 9.13 -0.42 -3.94
N GLY A 70 10.29 -0.48 -3.29
CA GLY A 70 10.37 -0.40 -1.84
C GLY A 70 9.64 -1.54 -1.15
N LEU A 71 8.97 -1.24 -0.04
CA LEU A 71 8.25 -2.24 0.76
C LEU A 71 7.11 -2.93 0.00
N LEU A 72 6.48 -2.27 -0.97
CA LEU A 72 5.44 -2.92 -1.75
C LEU A 72 5.99 -4.05 -2.62
N GLU A 73 7.13 -3.84 -3.29
CA GLU A 73 7.80 -4.90 -4.06
C GLU A 73 8.31 -6.02 -3.14
N GLU A 74 8.84 -5.67 -1.98
CA GLU A 74 9.26 -6.64 -0.97
C GLU A 74 8.10 -7.55 -0.54
N LEU A 75 6.93 -6.97 -0.23
CA LEU A 75 5.71 -7.72 0.09
C LEU A 75 5.22 -8.59 -1.08
N ALA A 76 5.35 -8.10 -2.32
CA ALA A 76 5.00 -8.89 -3.50
C ALA A 76 5.89 -10.11 -3.66
N LEU A 77 7.20 -9.97 -3.43
CA LEU A 77 8.16 -11.08 -3.47
C LEU A 77 7.94 -12.07 -2.33
N ASP A 78 7.67 -11.59 -1.11
CA ASP A 78 7.26 -12.43 0.02
C ASP A 78 6.02 -13.26 -0.34
N ASN A 79 5.02 -12.61 -0.94
CA ASN A 79 3.81 -13.31 -1.34
C ASN A 79 4.08 -14.36 -2.43
N MET A 80 4.94 -14.07 -3.41
CA MET A 80 5.34 -15.06 -4.41
C MET A 80 6.07 -16.25 -3.78
N TYR A 81 6.89 -16.01 -2.76
CA TYR A 81 7.66 -17.03 -2.09
C TYR A 81 6.81 -17.89 -1.14
N TYR A 82 6.06 -17.26 -0.25
CA TYR A 82 5.29 -17.96 0.79
C TYR A 82 3.89 -18.40 0.34
N ASN A 83 3.32 -17.72 -0.65
CA ASN A 83 1.94 -17.91 -1.11
C ASN A 83 1.82 -18.19 -2.62
N PRO A 84 2.53 -19.19 -3.16
CA PRO A 84 2.54 -19.47 -4.60
C PRO A 84 1.15 -19.85 -5.14
N ASN A 85 0.23 -20.30 -4.30
CA ASN A 85 -1.12 -20.72 -4.69
C ASN A 85 -2.18 -19.62 -4.48
N LEU A 86 -1.78 -18.38 -4.16
CA LEU A 86 -2.68 -17.22 -4.02
C LEU A 86 -3.80 -17.41 -2.99
N ASN A 87 -3.48 -18.03 -1.86
CA ASN A 87 -4.42 -18.22 -0.76
C ASN A 87 -4.50 -16.94 0.08
N TYR A 88 -5.71 -16.44 0.34
CA TYR A 88 -5.89 -15.20 1.11
C TYR A 88 -5.49 -15.33 2.58
N SER A 89 -5.68 -16.48 3.21
CA SER A 89 -5.23 -16.68 4.59
C SER A 89 -3.70 -16.72 4.70
N VAL A 90 -3.02 -17.26 3.67
CA VAL A 90 -1.55 -17.21 3.60
C VAL A 90 -1.07 -15.78 3.34
N TRP A 91 -1.80 -15.01 2.54
CA TRP A 91 -1.51 -13.59 2.35
C TRP A 91 -1.60 -12.79 3.65
N ASP A 92 -2.65 -13.00 4.45
CA ASP A 92 -2.73 -12.39 5.79
C ASP A 92 -1.53 -12.78 6.66
N GLY A 93 -1.08 -14.04 6.55
CA GLY A 93 0.15 -14.53 7.19
C GLY A 93 1.42 -13.84 6.70
N VAL A 94 1.53 -13.53 5.42
CA VAL A 94 2.65 -12.76 4.85
C VAL A 94 2.70 -11.35 5.43
N LEU A 95 1.56 -10.65 5.48
CA LEU A 95 1.47 -9.32 6.06
C LEU A 95 1.78 -9.32 7.56
N TYR A 96 1.25 -10.30 8.29
CA TYR A 96 1.52 -10.49 9.70
C TYR A 96 3.01 -10.72 9.96
N ASN A 97 3.61 -11.66 9.23
CA ASN A 97 5.04 -11.96 9.33
C ASN A 97 5.91 -10.74 9.05
N LYS A 98 5.57 -9.91 8.06
CA LYS A 98 6.29 -8.68 7.74
C LYS A 98 6.39 -7.75 8.94
N VAL A 99 5.30 -7.59 9.68
CA VAL A 99 5.24 -6.68 10.84
C VAL A 99 5.92 -7.29 12.07
N ILE A 100 5.62 -8.54 12.42
CA ILE A 100 6.17 -9.15 13.66
C ILE A 100 7.66 -9.49 13.57
N SER A 101 8.22 -9.54 12.36
CA SER A 101 9.66 -9.74 12.16
C SER A 101 10.48 -8.48 12.49
N GLU A 102 9.85 -7.33 12.58
CA GLU A 102 10.50 -6.08 12.97
C GLU A 102 10.46 -5.92 14.50
N LYS A 103 11.62 -6.07 15.14
CA LYS A 103 11.74 -6.09 16.62
C LYS A 103 11.28 -4.79 17.30
N ASN A 104 11.32 -3.68 16.57
CA ASN A 104 10.92 -2.37 17.07
C ASN A 104 9.42 -2.08 16.92
N ILE A 105 8.62 -3.06 16.46
CA ILE A 105 7.16 -2.88 16.33
C ILE A 105 6.43 -3.67 17.42
N THR A 106 5.60 -2.98 18.18
CA THR A 106 4.54 -3.57 19.00
C THR A 106 3.24 -3.55 18.22
N LEU A 107 2.68 -4.73 17.93
CA LEU A 107 1.45 -4.88 17.14
C LEU A 107 0.25 -5.12 18.05
N LEU A 108 -0.78 -4.27 17.97
CA LEU A 108 -2.06 -4.40 18.66
C LEU A 108 -3.17 -4.70 17.63
N LEU A 109 -3.57 -5.97 17.51
CA LEU A 109 -4.70 -6.41 16.67
C LEU A 109 -6.01 -6.44 17.46
N GLY A 110 -7.14 -6.29 16.74
CA GLY A 110 -8.47 -6.18 17.35
C GLY A 110 -8.56 -5.00 18.31
N ALA A 111 -7.83 -3.92 17.99
CA ALA A 111 -7.63 -2.76 18.83
C ALA A 111 -8.00 -1.48 18.08
N THR A 112 -8.91 -0.69 18.66
CA THR A 112 -9.41 0.54 18.01
C THR A 112 -9.15 1.77 18.86
N CYS A 113 -8.78 2.87 18.20
CA CYS A 113 -8.69 4.17 18.86
C CYS A 113 -10.08 4.64 19.26
N VAL A 114 -10.25 5.00 20.52
CA VAL A 114 -11.54 5.41 21.11
C VAL A 114 -11.51 6.81 21.72
N ASP A 115 -10.32 7.41 21.86
CA ASP A 115 -10.13 8.76 22.38
C ASP A 115 -8.72 9.27 22.05
N ALA A 116 -8.51 10.59 22.09
CA ALA A 116 -7.20 11.23 21.97
C ALA A 116 -7.13 12.49 22.82
N ALA A 117 -6.05 12.65 23.57
CA ALA A 117 -5.76 13.87 24.33
C ALA A 117 -4.87 14.81 23.50
N CYS A 118 -5.29 16.07 23.40
CA CYS A 118 -4.57 17.10 22.64
C CYS A 118 -4.49 18.38 23.47
N GLU A 119 -3.33 18.99 23.50
CA GLU A 119 -3.08 20.29 24.14
C GLU A 119 -2.33 21.19 23.17
N GLU A 120 -2.83 22.40 22.96
CA GLU A 120 -2.19 23.43 22.11
C GLU A 120 -1.80 22.94 20.71
N GLY A 121 -2.64 22.09 20.08
CA GLY A 121 -2.33 21.53 18.76
C GLY A 121 -1.34 20.37 18.76
N HIS A 122 -1.02 19.82 19.93
CA HIS A 122 -0.10 18.68 20.10
C HIS A 122 -0.81 17.48 20.73
N ILE A 123 -0.79 16.33 20.08
CA ILE A 123 -1.36 15.09 20.63
C ILE A 123 -0.44 14.58 21.73
N LYS A 124 -0.99 14.38 22.94
CA LYS A 124 -0.27 13.83 24.10
C LYS A 124 -0.38 12.31 24.14
N SER A 125 -1.58 11.80 23.95
CA SER A 125 -1.83 10.36 23.95
C SER A 125 -3.05 10.01 23.12
N VAL A 126 -3.17 8.74 22.77
CA VAL A 126 -4.40 8.13 22.24
C VAL A 126 -4.83 6.99 23.15
N ARG A 127 -6.14 6.81 23.32
CA ARG A 127 -6.71 5.66 24.02
C ARG A 127 -7.16 4.61 23.02
N VAL A 128 -6.75 3.37 23.27
CA VAL A 128 -7.00 2.23 22.40
C VAL A 128 -7.66 1.11 23.18
N TRP A 129 -8.85 0.71 22.74
CA TRP A 129 -9.57 -0.43 23.29
C TRP A 129 -9.28 -1.68 22.47
N GLN A 130 -8.75 -2.73 23.13
CA GLN A 130 -8.53 -4.03 22.49
C GLN A 130 -9.67 -4.98 22.89
N LEU A 131 -10.46 -5.39 21.89
CA LEU A 131 -11.71 -6.11 22.09
C LEU A 131 -11.52 -7.48 22.74
N GLN A 132 -10.51 -8.25 22.32
CA GLN A 132 -10.34 -9.64 22.76
C GLN A 132 -9.79 -9.77 24.18
N SER A 133 -8.91 -8.84 24.58
CA SER A 133 -8.31 -8.85 25.92
C SER A 133 -9.11 -8.03 26.93
N TYR A 134 -10.10 -7.25 26.45
CA TYR A 134 -10.84 -6.26 27.25
C TYR A 134 -9.90 -5.27 27.96
N ARG A 135 -8.81 -4.89 27.28
CA ARG A 135 -7.81 -3.93 27.80
C ARG A 135 -7.98 -2.57 27.16
N LEU A 136 -7.79 -1.56 27.99
CA LEU A 136 -7.65 -0.19 27.55
C LEU A 136 -6.17 0.19 27.63
N TYR A 137 -5.62 0.66 26.54
CA TYR A 137 -4.27 1.21 26.49
C TYR A 137 -4.33 2.72 26.36
N GLU A 138 -3.41 3.42 27.02
CA GLU A 138 -3.09 4.82 26.79
C GLU A 138 -1.69 4.88 26.17
N ILE A 139 -1.61 5.29 24.91
CA ILE A 139 -0.37 5.30 24.14
C ILE A 139 0.12 6.74 24.01
N GLU A 140 1.26 7.01 24.60
CA GLU A 140 2.01 8.26 24.45
C GLU A 140 3.06 8.07 23.35
N ALA A 141 3.17 9.02 22.41
CA ALA A 141 4.13 8.96 21.33
C ALA A 141 4.64 10.35 20.96
N ALA A 142 5.89 10.42 20.48
CA ALA A 142 6.41 11.66 19.92
C ALA A 142 5.60 12.08 18.68
N TYR A 143 5.25 11.12 17.83
CA TYR A 143 4.47 11.34 16.60
C TYR A 143 3.33 10.33 16.48
N PHE A 144 2.28 10.76 15.79
CA PHE A 144 1.13 9.94 15.44
C PHE A 144 0.95 9.90 13.93
N ALA A 145 0.56 8.75 13.38
CA ALA A 145 0.24 8.59 11.97
C ALA A 145 -1.14 7.97 11.80
N ASP A 146 -2.10 8.74 11.28
CA ASP A 146 -3.41 8.19 10.92
C ASP A 146 -3.35 7.52 9.55
N CYS A 147 -3.31 6.19 9.56
CA CYS A 147 -3.36 5.31 8.40
C CYS A 147 -4.68 4.52 8.32
N SER A 148 -5.71 4.94 9.08
CA SER A 148 -7.02 4.29 9.13
C SER A 148 -7.78 4.38 7.80
N GLY A 149 -7.46 5.39 6.99
CA GLY A 149 -8.17 5.74 5.78
C GLY A 149 -9.51 6.46 6.02
N ASP A 150 -9.90 6.62 7.27
CA ASP A 150 -11.17 7.22 7.69
C ASP A 150 -10.99 8.53 8.47
N CYS A 151 -9.73 9.01 8.66
CA CYS A 151 -9.39 10.12 9.54
C CYS A 151 -9.96 9.90 10.95
N ILE A 152 -9.67 8.74 11.57
CA ILE A 152 -10.30 8.38 12.85
C ILE A 152 -9.90 9.35 13.97
N LEU A 153 -8.66 9.86 13.95
CA LEU A 153 -8.21 10.82 14.95
C LEU A 153 -8.97 12.15 14.88
N ALA A 154 -9.55 12.50 13.72
CA ALA A 154 -10.39 13.69 13.59
C ALA A 154 -11.74 13.61 14.33
N GLU A 155 -12.11 12.43 14.85
CA GLU A 155 -13.28 12.32 15.76
C GLU A 155 -12.96 12.90 17.15
N PHE A 156 -11.68 12.97 17.52
CA PHE A 156 -11.24 13.31 18.87
C PHE A 156 -10.40 14.59 18.90
N LEU A 157 -9.87 15.02 17.75
CA LEU A 157 -8.93 16.13 17.65
C LEU A 157 -9.52 17.35 16.91
N PRO A 158 -9.13 18.57 17.24
CA PRO A 158 -9.55 19.78 16.53
C PRO A 158 -8.76 19.94 15.21
N VAL A 159 -8.90 19.00 14.28
CA VAL A 159 -8.21 18.97 12.99
C VAL A 159 -9.18 19.11 11.84
N GLN A 160 -8.79 19.87 10.83
CA GLN A 160 -9.63 20.09 9.64
C GLN A 160 -9.63 18.86 8.73
N THR A 161 -10.83 18.49 8.28
CA THR A 161 -11.05 17.45 7.28
C THR A 161 -11.92 17.93 6.15
N MET A 162 -11.79 17.32 4.98
CA MET A 162 -12.62 17.51 3.80
C MET A 162 -13.48 16.25 3.60
N SER A 163 -14.71 16.39 3.14
CA SER A 163 -15.63 15.28 2.88
C SER A 163 -16.60 15.64 1.76
N GLY A 164 -16.91 14.69 0.90
CA GLY A 164 -17.73 14.93 -0.28
C GLY A 164 -16.95 15.55 -1.43
N ARG A 165 -17.66 16.15 -2.40
CA ARG A 165 -17.08 16.74 -3.60
C ARG A 165 -16.94 18.24 -3.43
N GLU A 166 -15.77 18.78 -3.72
CA GLU A 166 -15.49 20.21 -3.78
C GLU A 166 -16.15 20.82 -5.00
N ALA A 167 -16.53 22.10 -4.91
CA ALA A 167 -17.02 22.85 -6.05
C ALA A 167 -15.90 23.18 -7.04
N LYS A 168 -16.25 23.29 -8.32
CA LYS A 168 -15.33 23.68 -9.40
C LYS A 168 -14.52 24.94 -9.09
N GLY A 169 -15.16 25.93 -8.47
CA GLY A 169 -14.53 27.21 -8.11
C GLY A 169 -13.54 27.13 -6.96
N GLU A 170 -13.57 26.08 -6.13
CA GLU A 170 -12.71 25.98 -4.94
C GLU A 170 -11.25 25.66 -5.30
N TYR A 171 -11.04 24.76 -6.26
CA TYR A 171 -9.70 24.33 -6.71
C TYR A 171 -9.48 24.44 -8.22
N GLY A 172 -10.42 25.05 -8.95
CA GLY A 172 -10.33 25.23 -10.40
C GLY A 172 -10.42 23.92 -11.20
N GLU A 173 -11.00 22.87 -10.64
CA GLU A 173 -11.11 21.55 -11.25
C GLU A 173 -12.30 21.49 -12.20
N ALA A 174 -12.04 21.45 -13.53
CA ALA A 174 -13.08 21.54 -14.56
C ALA A 174 -14.15 20.41 -14.48
N MET A 175 -13.77 19.25 -13.93
CA MET A 175 -14.63 18.07 -13.80
C MET A 175 -15.43 18.04 -12.49
N ALA A 176 -15.14 18.94 -11.55
CA ALA A 176 -15.87 19.05 -10.30
C ALA A 176 -17.29 19.65 -10.52
N PRO A 177 -18.25 19.38 -9.63
CA PRO A 177 -19.58 19.98 -9.71
C PRO A 177 -19.52 21.50 -9.51
N ASP A 178 -20.53 22.21 -9.99
CA ASP A 178 -20.60 23.66 -9.82
C ASP A 178 -20.79 24.09 -8.35
N VAL A 179 -21.41 23.24 -7.55
CA VAL A 179 -21.66 23.45 -6.11
C VAL A 179 -21.14 22.22 -5.35
N SER A 180 -20.43 22.45 -4.25
CA SER A 180 -19.94 21.39 -3.38
C SER A 180 -21.11 20.61 -2.75
N ASP A 181 -20.90 19.30 -2.53
CA ASP A 181 -21.89 18.43 -1.92
C ASP A 181 -21.24 17.40 -0.97
N LYS A 182 -22.06 16.53 -0.40
CA LYS A 182 -21.61 15.47 0.54
C LYS A 182 -21.47 14.10 -0.11
N GLN A 183 -21.58 14.02 -1.43
CA GLN A 183 -21.47 12.76 -2.15
C GLN A 183 -20.03 12.25 -2.13
N THR A 184 -19.89 10.95 -1.93
CA THR A 184 -18.61 10.22 -1.90
C THR A 184 -18.67 9.05 -2.88
N MET A 185 -17.54 8.42 -3.13
CA MET A 185 -17.52 7.14 -3.84
C MET A 185 -18.03 6.03 -2.91
N GLY A 186 -18.92 5.19 -3.45
CA GLY A 186 -19.58 4.13 -2.69
C GLY A 186 -18.63 3.07 -2.10
N ASN A 187 -19.14 2.35 -1.13
CA ASN A 187 -18.50 1.19 -0.53
C ASN A 187 -18.69 -0.04 -1.43
N THR A 188 -17.82 -1.03 -1.31
CA THR A 188 -17.89 -2.27 -2.09
C THR A 188 -18.04 -3.49 -1.20
N CYS A 189 -19.05 -4.30 -1.47
CA CYS A 189 -19.05 -5.70 -1.07
C CYS A 189 -18.53 -6.54 -2.22
N MET A 190 -17.62 -7.46 -1.93
CA MET A 190 -17.14 -8.42 -2.90
C MET A 190 -17.74 -9.79 -2.61
N LEU A 191 -18.07 -10.52 -3.66
CA LEU A 191 -18.36 -11.95 -3.59
C LEU A 191 -17.43 -12.71 -4.53
N GLN A 192 -17.09 -13.93 -4.14
CA GLN A 192 -16.30 -14.86 -4.93
C GLN A 192 -17.08 -16.11 -5.22
N LEU A 193 -17.04 -16.55 -6.47
CA LEU A 193 -17.67 -17.78 -6.92
C LEU A 193 -16.61 -18.86 -7.16
N ARG A 194 -17.00 -20.11 -6.96
CA ARG A 194 -16.19 -21.31 -7.22
C ARG A 194 -16.86 -22.16 -8.28
N LYS A 195 -16.07 -22.66 -9.24
CA LYS A 195 -16.58 -23.61 -10.24
C LYS A 195 -17.03 -24.90 -9.53
N GLY A 196 -18.27 -25.28 -9.76
CA GLY A 196 -18.88 -26.46 -9.16
C GLY A 196 -20.41 -26.41 -9.25
N ARG A 197 -21.05 -27.57 -9.24
CA ARG A 197 -22.51 -27.69 -9.27
C ARG A 197 -23.02 -28.10 -7.90
N GLU A 198 -22.96 -27.19 -6.94
CA GLU A 198 -23.59 -27.42 -5.65
C GLU A 198 -25.08 -27.07 -5.72
N LYS A 199 -25.88 -27.76 -4.91
CA LYS A 199 -27.27 -27.37 -4.72
C LYS A 199 -27.31 -25.97 -4.11
N ALA A 200 -27.97 -25.04 -4.79
CA ALA A 200 -28.10 -23.69 -4.25
C ALA A 200 -28.92 -23.70 -2.96
N SER A 201 -28.51 -22.91 -1.98
CA SER A 201 -29.41 -22.52 -0.90
C SER A 201 -30.62 -21.76 -1.46
N PRO A 202 -31.77 -21.83 -0.84
CA PRO A 202 -32.88 -20.94 -1.18
C PRO A 202 -32.49 -19.49 -0.81
N PRO A 203 -33.11 -18.50 -1.50
CA PRO A 203 -32.90 -17.09 -1.15
C PRO A 203 -33.25 -16.82 0.31
N PHE A 204 -32.47 -15.93 0.93
CA PHE A 204 -32.71 -15.52 2.29
C PHE A 204 -33.78 -14.40 2.38
N PRO A 205 -34.58 -14.34 3.45
CA PRO A 205 -35.60 -13.29 3.60
C PRO A 205 -35.04 -11.86 3.63
N PHE A 206 -33.74 -11.66 3.91
CA PHE A 206 -33.10 -10.35 3.91
C PHE A 206 -32.65 -9.88 2.52
N GLU A 207 -32.75 -10.73 1.52
CA GLU A 207 -32.39 -10.36 0.15
C GLU A 207 -33.37 -9.36 -0.45
N ARG A 208 -32.86 -8.52 -1.37
CA ARG A 208 -33.66 -7.52 -2.08
C ARG A 208 -33.87 -8.00 -3.53
N ASP A 209 -34.98 -7.64 -4.11
CA ASP A 209 -35.16 -7.84 -5.56
C ASP A 209 -34.29 -6.83 -6.31
N ILE A 210 -33.30 -7.32 -7.03
CA ILE A 210 -32.39 -6.53 -7.89
C ILE A 210 -32.47 -7.01 -9.35
N SER A 211 -33.49 -7.77 -9.72
CA SER A 211 -33.65 -8.41 -11.03
C SER A 211 -33.58 -7.41 -12.19
N ASP A 212 -34.13 -6.22 -12.02
CA ASP A 212 -34.14 -5.17 -13.05
C ASP A 212 -32.76 -4.55 -13.31
N HIS A 213 -31.87 -4.60 -12.32
CA HIS A 213 -30.52 -3.99 -12.39
C HIS A 213 -29.41 -4.99 -12.72
N ILE A 214 -29.65 -6.27 -12.50
CA ILE A 214 -28.63 -7.32 -12.66
C ILE A 214 -28.33 -7.65 -14.12
N GLY A 215 -29.26 -7.35 -15.03
CA GLY A 215 -29.25 -7.78 -16.44
C GLY A 215 -27.99 -7.41 -17.20
N ARG A 216 -27.61 -6.16 -17.20
CA ARG A 216 -26.44 -5.65 -17.93
C ARG A 216 -25.13 -6.25 -17.41
N ARG A 217 -25.04 -6.55 -16.12
CA ARG A 217 -23.81 -7.03 -15.46
C ARG A 217 -23.59 -8.53 -15.63
N ILE A 218 -24.65 -9.30 -15.85
CA ILE A 218 -24.54 -10.72 -16.16
C ILE A 218 -23.87 -10.95 -17.50
N ASP A 219 -24.19 -10.14 -18.51
CA ASP A 219 -23.64 -10.29 -19.86
C ASP A 219 -22.14 -9.97 -19.89
N VAL A 220 -21.69 -8.97 -19.12
CA VAL A 220 -20.27 -8.65 -18.97
C VAL A 220 -19.53 -9.77 -18.21
N ALA A 221 -20.14 -10.33 -17.19
CA ALA A 221 -19.57 -11.40 -16.40
C ALA A 221 -19.54 -12.73 -17.15
N ALA A 222 -20.54 -13.06 -17.96
CA ALA A 222 -20.61 -14.29 -18.72
C ALA A 222 -19.41 -14.49 -19.66
N ASN A 223 -18.77 -13.42 -20.09
CA ASN A 223 -17.60 -13.46 -20.98
C ASN A 223 -16.25 -13.60 -20.26
N ASN A 224 -16.18 -13.40 -18.93
CA ASN A 224 -14.93 -13.42 -18.14
C ASN A 224 -14.89 -14.49 -17.03
N TRP A 225 -15.87 -15.37 -16.96
CA TRP A 225 -16.07 -16.34 -15.88
C TRP A 225 -14.91 -17.32 -15.64
N GLU A 226 -14.12 -17.59 -16.64
CA GLU A 226 -13.03 -18.57 -16.50
C GLU A 226 -11.81 -18.05 -15.76
N GLN A 227 -11.64 -16.73 -15.66
CA GLN A 227 -10.43 -16.13 -15.14
C GLN A 227 -10.63 -15.44 -13.78
N GLU A 228 -11.78 -14.80 -13.55
CA GLU A 228 -11.98 -13.97 -12.35
C GLU A 228 -13.42 -14.08 -11.86
N ASN A 229 -13.64 -14.84 -10.82
CA ASN A 229 -14.98 -15.04 -10.26
C ASN A 229 -15.26 -14.08 -9.09
N PHE A 230 -14.75 -12.87 -9.16
CA PHE A 230 -15.02 -11.81 -8.21
C PHE A 230 -16.04 -10.83 -8.77
N TRP A 231 -17.00 -10.46 -7.93
CA TRP A 231 -18.00 -9.45 -8.22
C TRP A 231 -17.89 -8.31 -7.24
N TRP A 232 -17.90 -7.08 -7.77
CA TRP A 232 -17.93 -5.87 -6.98
C TRP A 232 -19.33 -5.29 -6.97
N LEU A 233 -19.94 -5.24 -5.81
CA LEU A 233 -21.25 -4.62 -5.61
C LEU A 233 -21.05 -3.34 -4.83
N GLU A 234 -21.31 -2.22 -5.47
CA GLU A 234 -21.04 -0.90 -4.95
C GLU A 234 -22.31 -0.17 -4.55
N PHE A 235 -22.29 0.55 -3.44
CA PHE A 235 -23.44 1.28 -2.91
C PHE A 235 -23.03 2.32 -1.88
N GLY A 236 -23.94 3.26 -1.53
CA GLY A 236 -23.81 4.16 -0.39
C GLY A 236 -22.84 5.31 -0.58
N GLY A 237 -22.64 5.79 -1.83
CA GLY A 237 -21.85 7.00 -2.11
C GLY A 237 -22.63 8.31 -1.95
N ASP A 238 -23.93 8.24 -1.95
CA ASP A 238 -24.86 9.37 -1.77
C ASP A 238 -25.10 9.73 -0.31
N ASP A 239 -24.45 9.05 0.65
CA ASP A 239 -24.68 9.17 2.07
C ASP A 239 -23.38 9.19 2.89
N HIS A 240 -23.47 9.56 4.16
CA HIS A 240 -22.34 9.62 5.09
C HIS A 240 -21.73 8.23 5.37
N ALA A 241 -20.70 7.86 4.62
CA ALA A 241 -20.08 6.54 4.63
C ALA A 241 -19.59 6.05 6.02
N LEU A 242 -19.19 6.97 6.93
CA LEU A 242 -18.79 6.63 8.29
C LEU A 242 -20.01 6.43 9.21
N LYS A 243 -20.88 7.40 9.31
CA LYS A 243 -22.02 7.38 10.24
C LYS A 243 -22.99 6.23 9.95
N LYS A 244 -23.12 5.84 8.69
CA LYS A 244 -24.00 4.77 8.23
C LYS A 244 -23.27 3.46 7.89
N ALA A 245 -22.02 3.31 8.30
CA ALA A 245 -21.21 2.12 7.96
C ALA A 245 -21.91 0.79 8.32
N GLY A 246 -22.60 0.72 9.45
CA GLY A 246 -23.37 -0.47 9.86
C GLY A 246 -24.56 -0.76 8.94
N GLU A 247 -25.28 0.25 8.49
CA GLU A 247 -26.41 0.13 7.55
C GLU A 247 -25.90 -0.24 6.15
N HIS A 248 -24.81 0.40 5.72
CA HIS A 248 -24.15 0.08 4.46
C HIS A 248 -23.71 -1.38 4.42
N ASN A 249 -23.15 -1.90 5.52
CA ASN A 249 -22.74 -3.29 5.58
C ASN A 249 -23.93 -4.26 5.44
N LYS A 250 -25.06 -3.99 6.10
CA LYS A 250 -26.30 -4.76 5.94
C LYS A 250 -26.80 -4.74 4.49
N THR A 251 -26.80 -3.57 3.87
CA THR A 251 -27.21 -3.40 2.46
C THR A 251 -26.28 -4.17 1.53
N ALA A 252 -24.97 -4.11 1.76
CA ALA A 252 -23.97 -4.83 0.99
C ALA A 252 -24.20 -6.34 0.98
N LEU A 253 -24.43 -6.91 2.16
CA LEU A 253 -24.71 -8.34 2.30
C LEU A 253 -25.99 -8.74 1.59
N SER A 254 -27.06 -7.96 1.78
CA SER A 254 -28.32 -8.18 1.07
C SER A 254 -28.09 -8.20 -0.44
N MET A 255 -27.40 -7.22 -1.00
CA MET A 255 -27.09 -7.13 -2.43
C MET A 255 -26.22 -8.29 -2.92
N ALA A 256 -25.22 -8.73 -2.14
CA ALA A 256 -24.33 -9.81 -2.54
C ALA A 256 -25.08 -11.13 -2.71
N PHE A 257 -25.93 -11.48 -1.74
CA PHE A 257 -26.76 -12.69 -1.83
C PHE A 257 -27.83 -12.56 -2.91
N SER A 258 -28.47 -11.41 -3.04
CA SER A 258 -29.44 -11.15 -4.12
C SER A 258 -28.79 -11.27 -5.52
N ALA A 259 -27.55 -10.77 -5.68
CA ALA A 259 -26.81 -10.91 -6.93
C ALA A 259 -26.53 -12.38 -7.25
N TYR A 260 -26.06 -13.15 -6.27
CA TYR A 260 -25.79 -14.57 -6.46
C TYR A 260 -27.04 -15.35 -6.86
N HIS A 261 -28.16 -15.20 -6.15
CA HIS A 261 -29.40 -15.91 -6.48
C HIS A 261 -30.05 -15.39 -7.76
N GLY A 262 -29.99 -14.08 -8.02
CA GLY A 262 -30.47 -13.47 -9.26
C GLY A 262 -29.76 -13.99 -10.50
N ILE A 263 -28.43 -14.14 -10.45
CA ILE A 263 -27.63 -14.72 -11.53
C ILE A 263 -28.05 -16.16 -11.77
N ARG A 264 -28.17 -16.97 -10.73
CA ARG A 264 -28.58 -18.38 -10.85
C ARG A 264 -29.97 -18.54 -11.44
N LYS A 265 -30.91 -17.67 -11.03
CA LYS A 265 -32.27 -17.67 -11.59
C LYS A 265 -32.28 -17.37 -13.09
N LYS A 266 -31.45 -16.41 -13.52
CA LYS A 266 -31.39 -15.95 -14.92
C LYS A 266 -30.62 -16.90 -15.82
N ILE A 267 -29.56 -17.55 -15.32
CA ILE A 267 -28.69 -18.47 -16.09
C ILE A 267 -28.99 -19.95 -15.73
N GLY A 268 -30.18 -20.40 -15.57
CA GLY A 268 -30.61 -21.79 -15.31
C GLY A 268 -29.56 -22.85 -14.90
N ASN A 269 -28.62 -23.16 -15.76
CA ASN A 269 -27.54 -24.13 -15.53
C ASN A 269 -26.23 -23.45 -15.12
N PHE A 270 -26.28 -22.49 -14.22
CA PHE A 270 -25.12 -21.74 -13.76
C PHE A 270 -24.06 -22.65 -13.08
N PRO A 271 -22.84 -22.79 -13.64
CA PRO A 271 -21.88 -23.80 -13.20
C PRO A 271 -21.01 -23.36 -12.03
N TRP A 272 -21.42 -22.31 -11.31
CA TRP A 272 -20.67 -21.71 -10.23
C TRP A 272 -21.46 -21.70 -8.93
N SER A 273 -20.78 -21.96 -7.84
CA SER A 273 -21.31 -21.92 -6.48
C SER A 273 -20.70 -20.76 -5.71
N LEU A 274 -21.41 -20.25 -4.72
CA LEU A 274 -20.88 -19.23 -3.83
C LEU A 274 -19.73 -19.81 -3.00
N ASP A 275 -18.57 -19.17 -3.05
CA ASP A 275 -17.39 -19.57 -2.28
C ASP A 275 -17.18 -18.66 -1.07
N TRP A 276 -17.35 -17.35 -1.27
CA TRP A 276 -17.10 -16.37 -0.22
C TRP A 276 -17.87 -15.08 -0.48
N VAL A 277 -18.28 -14.42 0.61
CA VAL A 277 -18.85 -13.07 0.62
C VAL A 277 -18.10 -12.23 1.63
N GLY A 278 -17.74 -11.01 1.27
CA GLY A 278 -17.13 -10.04 2.17
C GLY A 278 -18.16 -9.48 3.14
N PHE A 279 -18.16 -9.95 4.38
CA PHE A 279 -19.03 -9.43 5.44
C PHE A 279 -18.60 -8.04 5.96
N LEU A 280 -17.47 -7.55 5.48
CA LEU A 280 -16.99 -6.19 5.69
C LEU A 280 -16.92 -5.46 4.36
N ALA A 281 -17.69 -4.37 4.24
CA ALA A 281 -17.64 -3.55 3.03
C ALA A 281 -16.32 -2.76 2.96
N GLY A 282 -15.65 -2.87 1.82
CA GLY A 282 -14.47 -2.07 1.52
C GLY A 282 -14.86 -0.62 1.23
N LYS A 283 -14.38 0.33 2.02
CA LYS A 283 -14.63 1.76 1.81
C LYS A 283 -13.66 2.32 0.78
N ARG A 284 -14.14 3.14 -0.15
CA ARG A 284 -13.31 3.89 -1.10
C ARG A 284 -12.98 5.27 -0.60
N GLU A 285 -13.97 5.96 -0.03
CA GLU A 285 -13.87 7.32 0.42
C GLU A 285 -14.69 7.53 1.68
N THR A 286 -14.19 8.40 2.57
CA THR A 286 -14.90 8.92 3.73
C THR A 286 -14.53 10.36 3.96
N ARG A 287 -13.39 10.62 4.61
CA ARG A 287 -12.81 11.93 4.88
C ARG A 287 -11.36 11.97 4.44
N ARG A 288 -10.87 13.17 4.21
CA ARG A 288 -9.47 13.46 3.88
C ARG A 288 -9.01 14.56 4.83
N TYR A 289 -7.79 14.44 5.34
CA TYR A 289 -7.18 15.51 6.12
C TYR A 289 -6.84 16.72 5.25
N ARG A 290 -6.79 17.90 5.85
CA ARG A 290 -6.21 19.08 5.24
C ARG A 290 -4.75 19.20 5.69
N GLY A 291 -3.85 19.06 4.74
CA GLY A 291 -2.41 19.17 4.94
C GLY A 291 -1.85 20.54 4.57
N GLY A 292 -0.54 20.65 4.52
CA GLY A 292 0.14 21.85 4.05
C GLY A 292 -0.08 22.16 2.56
N TYR A 293 -0.54 21.18 1.79
CA TYR A 293 -0.97 21.30 0.39
C TYR A 293 -2.14 20.35 0.13
N VAL A 294 -3.08 20.77 -0.70
CA VAL A 294 -4.17 19.90 -1.17
C VAL A 294 -3.90 19.51 -2.62
N LEU A 295 -3.61 18.24 -2.85
CA LEU A 295 -3.39 17.71 -4.20
C LEU A 295 -4.68 17.77 -5.01
N THR A 296 -4.62 18.26 -6.26
CA THR A 296 -5.76 18.48 -7.12
C THR A 296 -5.77 17.57 -8.36
N ALA A 297 -6.92 17.46 -9.02
CA ALA A 297 -7.01 16.79 -10.33
C ALA A 297 -6.12 17.48 -11.39
N ASN A 298 -5.94 18.79 -11.30
CA ASN A 298 -5.08 19.54 -12.22
C ASN A 298 -3.61 19.12 -12.06
N ASP A 299 -3.14 18.90 -10.82
CA ASP A 299 -1.79 18.38 -10.55
C ASP A 299 -1.59 17.01 -11.20
N ILE A 300 -2.58 16.14 -11.10
CA ILE A 300 -2.55 14.80 -11.67
C ILE A 300 -2.51 14.85 -13.21
N LEU A 301 -3.37 15.64 -13.83
CA LEU A 301 -3.51 15.71 -15.28
C LEU A 301 -2.36 16.45 -15.94
N CYS A 302 -1.88 17.53 -15.33
CA CYS A 302 -0.76 18.33 -15.85
C CYS A 302 0.62 17.73 -15.51
N GLY A 303 0.67 16.74 -14.58
CA GLY A 303 1.94 16.18 -14.11
C GLY A 303 2.76 17.22 -13.35
N SER A 304 2.13 17.96 -12.43
CA SER A 304 2.78 19.00 -11.63
C SER A 304 4.08 18.50 -11.00
N ALA A 305 5.07 19.34 -11.02
CA ALA A 305 6.37 19.07 -10.44
C ALA A 305 6.45 19.63 -9.03
N PHE A 306 6.94 18.83 -8.12
CA PHE A 306 7.16 19.23 -6.73
C PHE A 306 8.59 18.91 -6.31
N ASP A 307 9.31 19.90 -5.78
CA ASP A 307 10.66 19.69 -5.27
C ASP A 307 10.63 18.84 -3.98
N ASP A 308 9.50 18.84 -3.29
CA ASP A 308 9.20 18.05 -2.10
C ASP A 308 8.46 16.74 -2.42
N GLU A 309 8.65 16.16 -3.63
CA GLU A 309 8.05 14.86 -3.96
C GLU A 309 8.54 13.75 -3.02
N ILE A 310 7.60 12.91 -2.52
CA ILE A 310 7.92 11.77 -1.64
C ILE A 310 7.30 10.46 -2.11
N ALA A 311 6.40 10.54 -3.06
CA ALA A 311 5.73 9.42 -3.70
C ALA A 311 5.23 9.84 -5.08
N TYR A 312 4.69 8.90 -5.82
CA TYR A 312 4.00 9.16 -7.08
C TYR A 312 2.77 8.28 -7.24
N GLY A 313 1.82 8.73 -8.02
CA GLY A 313 0.70 7.96 -8.52
C GLY A 313 0.73 7.83 -10.03
N GLY A 314 -0.19 7.06 -10.58
CA GLY A 314 -0.31 6.85 -12.03
C GLY A 314 -1.59 6.11 -12.40
N TRP A 315 -2.42 5.75 -11.41
CA TRP A 315 -3.76 5.23 -11.65
C TRP A 315 -4.64 6.31 -12.28
N THR A 316 -5.67 5.93 -13.02
CA THR A 316 -6.67 6.88 -13.50
C THR A 316 -7.40 7.51 -12.32
N MET A 317 -7.87 8.73 -12.46
CA MET A 317 -8.92 9.24 -11.59
C MET A 317 -10.20 8.47 -11.93
N ASP A 318 -10.47 7.44 -11.14
CA ASP A 318 -11.58 6.49 -11.28
C ASP A 318 -12.71 6.96 -10.35
N VAL A 319 -13.52 7.88 -10.89
CA VAL A 319 -14.61 8.55 -10.17
C VAL A 319 -15.85 7.68 -10.28
N HIS A 320 -16.28 7.11 -9.16
CA HIS A 320 -17.46 6.25 -9.09
C HIS A 320 -18.73 7.08 -8.89
N ASP A 321 -19.80 6.71 -9.58
CA ASP A 321 -21.11 7.30 -9.38
C ASP A 321 -21.61 6.98 -7.95
N PRO A 322 -22.06 7.98 -7.17
CA PRO A 322 -22.55 7.77 -5.81
C PRO A 322 -23.68 6.75 -5.69
N ARG A 323 -24.49 6.55 -6.75
CA ARG A 323 -25.55 5.54 -6.80
C ARG A 323 -25.02 4.10 -6.93
N GLY A 324 -23.74 3.94 -7.26
CA GLY A 324 -23.05 2.66 -7.32
C GLY A 324 -23.72 1.64 -8.23
N PHE A 325 -24.20 0.53 -7.68
CA PHE A 325 -24.86 -0.55 -8.42
C PHE A 325 -26.08 -0.08 -9.23
N TYR A 326 -26.77 0.95 -8.78
CA TYR A 326 -27.99 1.46 -9.41
C TYR A 326 -27.69 2.55 -10.46
N ALA A 327 -26.44 2.93 -10.65
CA ALA A 327 -26.05 3.88 -11.69
C ALA A 327 -26.17 3.27 -13.09
N GLU A 328 -26.52 4.09 -14.08
CA GLU A 328 -26.50 3.67 -15.49
C GLU A 328 -25.06 3.43 -15.96
N GLU A 329 -24.14 4.33 -15.61
CA GLU A 329 -22.70 4.19 -15.81
C GLU A 329 -22.03 4.02 -14.46
N ALA A 330 -21.14 3.03 -14.34
CA ALA A 330 -20.56 2.68 -13.04
C ALA A 330 -19.54 3.72 -12.56
N ASN A 331 -18.75 4.31 -13.48
CA ASN A 331 -17.66 5.21 -13.18
C ASN A 331 -17.20 5.99 -14.41
N VAL A 332 -16.52 7.11 -14.15
CA VAL A 332 -15.86 7.94 -15.17
C VAL A 332 -14.36 7.91 -14.93
N HIS A 333 -13.58 7.73 -15.98
CA HIS A 333 -12.13 7.66 -15.91
C HIS A 333 -11.46 8.89 -16.55
N TYR A 334 -10.68 9.62 -15.77
CA TYR A 334 -9.78 10.66 -16.27
C TYR A 334 -8.34 10.18 -16.13
N ALA A 335 -7.69 9.94 -17.24
CA ALA A 335 -6.41 9.28 -17.27
C ALA A 335 -5.24 10.27 -17.30
N PRO A 336 -4.28 10.23 -16.36
CA PRO A 336 -3.05 11.01 -16.46
C PRO A 336 -2.23 10.54 -17.67
N GLN A 337 -1.52 11.46 -18.32
CA GLN A 337 -0.66 11.15 -19.45
C GLN A 337 0.68 10.52 -19.01
N ALA A 338 1.11 10.80 -17.80
CA ALA A 338 2.31 10.27 -17.15
C ALA A 338 2.05 10.05 -15.65
N PRO A 339 2.92 9.31 -14.96
CA PRO A 339 2.89 9.31 -13.50
C PRO A 339 3.05 10.73 -12.96
N TYR A 340 2.36 11.04 -11.88
CA TYR A 340 2.36 12.34 -11.22
C TYR A 340 3.00 12.25 -9.83
N ALA A 341 3.70 13.30 -9.42
CA ALA A 341 4.32 13.39 -8.11
C ALA A 341 3.30 13.71 -7.00
N ILE A 342 3.56 13.22 -5.80
CA ILE A 342 2.81 13.57 -4.58
C ILE A 342 3.79 14.26 -3.64
N PRO A 343 3.52 15.54 -3.26
CA PRO A 343 4.42 16.31 -2.41
C PRO A 343 4.31 15.93 -0.94
N TYR A 344 5.39 16.16 -0.19
CA TYR A 344 5.48 15.96 1.24
C TYR A 344 4.37 16.66 2.02
N ARG A 345 4.03 17.87 1.58
CA ARG A 345 2.99 18.69 2.20
C ARG A 345 1.58 18.08 2.20
N CYS A 346 1.36 16.97 1.49
CA CYS A 346 0.10 16.23 1.48
C CYS A 346 -0.04 15.20 2.59
N ILE A 347 1.00 14.93 3.40
CA ILE A 347 1.04 13.82 4.35
C ILE A 347 1.19 14.23 5.83
N TYR A 348 1.08 15.50 6.16
CA TYR A 348 1.07 15.99 7.53
C TYR A 348 -0.05 17.02 7.75
N SER A 349 -0.50 17.14 9.00
CA SER A 349 -1.57 18.05 9.40
C SER A 349 -1.13 19.52 9.31
N ALA A 350 -2.06 20.37 8.88
CA ALA A 350 -1.89 21.82 8.95
C ALA A 350 -2.13 22.37 10.37
N ASP A 351 -2.90 21.64 11.19
CA ASP A 351 -3.45 22.10 12.47
C ASP A 351 -2.77 21.45 13.69
N ILE A 352 -2.28 20.21 13.55
CA ILE A 352 -1.68 19.41 14.62
C ILE A 352 -0.20 19.19 14.30
N ASP A 353 0.67 19.56 15.23
CA ASP A 353 2.11 19.69 15.01
C ASP A 353 2.92 18.36 15.10
N ASN A 354 2.29 17.26 15.53
CA ASN A 354 2.89 15.94 15.58
C ASN A 354 2.04 14.85 14.88
N LEU A 355 1.19 15.24 13.92
CA LEU A 355 0.32 14.34 13.19
C LEU A 355 0.73 14.21 11.73
N PHE A 356 1.10 12.99 11.34
CA PHE A 356 1.20 12.52 9.96
C PHE A 356 -0.06 11.74 9.53
N PHE A 357 -0.24 11.56 8.24
CA PHE A 357 -1.26 10.66 7.72
C PHE A 357 -0.86 10.05 6.37
N ALA A 358 -1.24 8.80 6.15
CA ALA A 358 -1.01 8.08 4.90
C ALA A 358 -2.19 7.19 4.52
N GLY A 359 -2.34 6.95 3.24
CA GLY A 359 -3.43 6.14 2.71
C GLY A 359 -4.40 6.99 1.89
N ARG A 360 -5.68 6.59 1.84
CA ARG A 360 -6.68 7.34 1.09
C ARG A 360 -7.09 8.66 1.75
N ASN A 361 -6.72 8.89 3.00
CA ASN A 361 -7.04 10.06 3.81
C ASN A 361 -6.02 11.20 3.74
N ILE A 362 -5.05 11.13 2.81
CA ILE A 362 -4.11 12.23 2.57
C ILE A 362 -4.84 13.51 2.11
N SER A 363 -4.12 14.62 2.12
CA SER A 363 -4.64 15.92 1.69
C SER A 363 -4.77 15.99 0.17
N ALA A 364 -5.99 15.74 -0.32
CA ALA A 364 -6.32 15.71 -1.74
C ALA A 364 -7.80 16.07 -1.95
N THR A 365 -8.15 16.63 -3.10
CA THR A 365 -9.54 16.81 -3.49
C THR A 365 -10.23 15.48 -3.74
N HIS A 366 -11.56 15.43 -3.80
CA HIS A 366 -12.33 14.24 -4.18
C HIS A 366 -11.86 13.63 -5.50
N LEU A 367 -11.63 14.48 -6.51
CA LEU A 367 -11.15 14.02 -7.82
C LEU A 367 -9.74 13.46 -7.74
N ALA A 368 -8.81 14.12 -7.08
CA ALA A 368 -7.45 13.63 -6.90
C ALA A 368 -7.41 12.34 -6.07
N LEU A 369 -8.22 12.25 -5.00
CA LEU A 369 -8.38 11.03 -4.21
C LEU A 369 -8.75 9.83 -5.08
N SER A 370 -9.61 10.00 -6.09
CA SER A 370 -10.05 8.90 -6.96
C SER A 370 -8.89 8.17 -7.67
N SER A 371 -7.72 8.80 -7.78
CA SER A 371 -6.48 8.21 -8.24
C SER A 371 -5.55 7.79 -7.09
N THR A 372 -5.34 8.64 -6.09
CA THR A 372 -4.34 8.41 -5.03
C THR A 372 -4.73 7.30 -4.04
N ARG A 373 -6.02 6.97 -3.93
CA ARG A 373 -6.57 5.98 -2.99
C ARG A 373 -6.16 4.54 -3.26
N VAL A 374 -5.59 4.23 -4.43
CA VAL A 374 -5.21 2.85 -4.74
C VAL A 374 -4.07 2.39 -3.85
N MET A 375 -4.14 1.12 -3.41
CA MET A 375 -3.31 0.62 -2.32
C MET A 375 -1.81 0.58 -2.61
N GLY A 376 -1.39 0.48 -3.87
CA GLY A 376 0.02 0.61 -4.26
C GLY A 376 0.57 2.00 -3.95
N THR A 377 -0.16 3.04 -4.35
CA THR A 377 0.17 4.44 -3.99
C THR A 377 0.11 4.66 -2.48
N CYS A 378 -0.91 4.10 -1.81
CA CYS A 378 -1.02 4.18 -0.35
C CYS A 378 0.15 3.52 0.39
N ALA A 379 0.68 2.40 -0.12
CA ALA A 379 1.87 1.75 0.45
C ALA A 379 3.12 2.63 0.34
N MET A 380 3.32 3.29 -0.79
CA MET A 380 4.41 4.26 -0.97
C MET A 380 4.28 5.45 -0.02
N LEU A 381 3.06 6.00 0.13
CA LEU A 381 2.78 7.08 1.08
C LEU A 381 3.07 6.65 2.52
N GLY A 382 2.72 5.41 2.88
CA GLY A 382 3.06 4.85 4.18
C GLY A 382 4.56 4.79 4.41
N GLN A 383 5.32 4.26 3.46
CA GLN A 383 6.79 4.22 3.55
C GLN A 383 7.37 5.63 3.66
N ALA A 384 6.80 6.60 2.95
CA ALA A 384 7.21 8.00 3.04
C ALA A 384 6.93 8.61 4.44
N VAL A 385 5.77 8.32 5.04
CA VAL A 385 5.44 8.77 6.40
C VAL A 385 6.40 8.18 7.43
N GLY A 386 6.67 6.87 7.38
CA GLY A 386 7.63 6.26 8.32
C GLY A 386 9.04 6.83 8.19
N THR A 387 9.49 7.10 6.96
CA THR A 387 10.78 7.75 6.69
C THR A 387 10.80 9.20 7.17
N ALA A 388 9.73 9.95 6.91
CA ALA A 388 9.60 11.35 7.33
C ALA A 388 9.55 11.49 8.85
N CYS A 389 8.85 10.59 9.53
CA CYS A 389 8.81 10.55 10.98
C CYS A 389 10.20 10.33 11.59
N PHE A 390 11.02 9.44 11.01
CA PHE A 390 12.41 9.28 11.44
C PHE A 390 13.20 10.58 11.29
N VAL A 391 13.07 11.28 10.18
CA VAL A 391 13.78 12.56 9.98
C VAL A 391 13.27 13.63 10.94
N ALA A 392 11.96 13.73 11.15
CA ALA A 392 11.38 14.63 12.14
C ALA A 392 11.93 14.35 13.55
N HIS A 393 11.96 13.08 13.95
CA HIS A 393 12.49 12.63 15.25
C HIS A 393 14.00 12.96 15.39
N LYS A 394 14.79 12.71 14.34
CA LYS A 394 16.22 12.98 14.31
C LYS A 394 16.55 14.46 14.58
N TYR A 395 15.71 15.37 14.10
CA TYR A 395 15.92 16.82 14.22
C TYR A 395 15.07 17.47 15.32
N ASP A 396 14.33 16.69 16.11
CA ASP A 396 13.37 17.17 17.11
C ASP A 396 12.42 18.24 16.51
N ALA A 397 11.88 17.92 15.32
CA ALA A 397 11.14 18.85 14.48
C ALA A 397 9.69 18.39 14.32
N THR A 398 8.78 19.35 14.22
CA THR A 398 7.41 19.05 13.80
C THR A 398 7.39 18.45 12.38
N PRO A 399 6.34 17.72 11.97
CA PRO A 399 6.15 17.27 10.58
C PRO A 399 6.31 18.40 9.55
N ARG A 400 5.85 19.60 9.86
CA ARG A 400 6.00 20.77 8.98
C ARG A 400 7.45 21.19 8.84
N GLU A 401 8.18 21.31 9.95
CA GLU A 401 9.59 21.72 9.98
C GLU A 401 10.51 20.69 9.36
N ALA A 402 10.20 19.39 9.49
CA ALA A 402 10.92 18.31 8.82
C ALA A 402 10.91 18.45 7.28
N GLY A 403 9.99 19.23 6.72
CA GLY A 403 10.00 19.64 5.31
C GLY A 403 11.26 20.38 4.87
N ALA A 404 11.97 21.08 5.79
CA ALA A 404 13.28 21.66 5.51
C ALA A 404 14.36 20.61 5.20
N HIS A 405 14.15 19.38 5.66
CA HIS A 405 15.03 18.22 5.45
C HIS A 405 14.49 17.26 4.39
N VAL A 406 13.58 17.69 3.51
CA VAL A 406 12.92 16.82 2.51
C VAL A 406 13.93 16.10 1.61
N ARG A 407 15.10 16.69 1.33
CA ARG A 407 16.16 16.03 0.55
C ARG A 407 16.69 14.78 1.25
N GLU A 408 16.83 14.80 2.56
CA GLU A 408 17.21 13.62 3.34
C GLU A 408 16.11 12.56 3.32
N ILE A 409 14.84 12.96 3.49
CA ILE A 409 13.70 12.05 3.34
C ILE A 409 13.73 11.37 1.96
N GLN A 410 13.94 12.13 0.89
CA GLN A 410 14.03 11.61 -0.47
C GLN A 410 15.19 10.62 -0.63
N GLN A 411 16.37 10.93 -0.09
CA GLN A 411 17.53 10.03 -0.18
C GLN A 411 17.29 8.73 0.57
N LEU A 412 16.75 8.78 1.80
CA LEU A 412 16.39 7.59 2.57
C LEU A 412 15.33 6.72 1.87
N LEU A 413 14.35 7.34 1.21
CA LEU A 413 13.37 6.61 0.39
C LEU A 413 14.05 5.87 -0.77
N LEU A 414 14.91 6.56 -1.53
CA LEU A 414 15.64 5.98 -2.66
C LEU A 414 16.63 4.89 -2.21
N GLU A 415 17.24 5.06 -1.05
CA GLU A 415 18.11 4.05 -0.42
C GLU A 415 17.34 2.77 -0.07
N ASN A 416 16.08 2.90 0.31
CA ASN A 416 15.17 1.79 0.58
C ASN A 416 14.37 1.34 -0.66
N ASP A 417 14.94 1.54 -1.86
CA ASP A 417 14.44 1.11 -3.17
C ASP A 417 13.06 1.70 -3.56
N CYS A 418 12.63 2.79 -2.93
CA CYS A 418 11.56 3.59 -3.46
C CYS A 418 12.03 4.30 -4.74
N PHE A 419 11.10 4.52 -5.65
CA PHE A 419 11.37 5.33 -6.83
C PHE A 419 10.70 6.70 -6.65
N LEU A 420 11.38 7.77 -7.10
CA LEU A 420 10.84 9.10 -7.19
C LEU A 420 10.98 9.57 -8.65
N LEU A 421 10.07 10.42 -9.13
CA LEU A 421 10.01 10.77 -10.55
C LEU A 421 11.19 11.64 -10.99
N ARG A 422 11.65 12.53 -10.13
CA ARG A 422 12.64 13.57 -10.45
C ARG A 422 13.91 13.48 -9.62
N THR A 423 13.79 12.99 -8.39
CA THR A 423 14.91 12.90 -7.45
C THR A 423 15.72 11.65 -7.71
N ARG A 424 17.04 11.76 -7.61
CA ARG A 424 18.01 10.70 -7.82
C ARG A 424 18.73 10.36 -6.52
N ARG A 425 19.11 9.10 -6.36
CA ARG A 425 19.92 8.66 -5.24
C ARG A 425 21.38 9.12 -5.40
N ASN A 426 21.97 9.56 -4.32
CA ASN A 426 23.40 9.85 -4.22
C ASN A 426 24.12 8.54 -3.88
N GLY A 427 24.64 7.83 -4.88
CA GLY A 427 25.41 6.61 -4.65
C GLY A 427 26.91 6.87 -4.65
N VAL A 428 27.68 6.02 -4.00
CA VAL A 428 29.14 6.08 -3.94
C VAL A 428 29.77 5.33 -5.12
N LEU A 429 29.34 4.08 -5.35
CA LEU A 429 29.91 3.23 -6.41
C LEU A 429 29.06 3.22 -7.68
N SER A 430 27.81 3.59 -7.58
CA SER A 430 26.83 3.43 -8.64
C SER A 430 25.85 4.59 -8.67
N SER A 431 26.33 5.74 -9.14
CA SER A 431 25.53 6.96 -9.31
C SER A 431 24.52 6.91 -10.46
N SER A 432 24.60 5.89 -11.31
CA SER A 432 23.89 5.89 -12.60
C SER A 432 22.55 5.17 -12.60
N LEU A 433 22.16 4.56 -11.51
CA LEU A 433 21.04 3.62 -11.47
C LEU A 433 19.73 4.20 -10.98
N GLU A 434 19.64 5.46 -11.13
CA GLU A 434 18.59 6.29 -10.63
C GLU A 434 17.28 6.14 -11.35
N ARG A 435 17.28 5.51 -12.51
CA ARG A 435 16.07 5.27 -13.30
C ARG A 435 16.04 3.83 -13.78
N ARG A 436 15.08 3.08 -13.31
CA ARG A 436 14.68 1.76 -13.78
C ARG A 436 14.33 1.70 -15.27
N LEU A 437 14.61 2.75 -16.01
CA LEU A 437 13.98 3.01 -17.30
C LEU A 437 14.66 2.33 -18.48
N THR A 438 15.86 1.74 -18.31
CA THR A 438 16.49 1.04 -19.41
C THR A 438 17.20 -0.20 -18.91
N HIS A 439 16.78 -1.37 -19.38
CA HIS A 439 17.46 -2.64 -19.15
C HIS A 439 18.94 -2.63 -19.59
N GLU A 440 19.33 -1.69 -20.45
CA GLU A 440 20.68 -1.49 -20.98
C GLU A 440 21.70 -1.06 -19.92
N ARG A 441 21.26 -0.52 -18.79
CA ARG A 441 22.13 -0.04 -17.70
C ARG A 441 22.31 -1.03 -16.56
N ARG A 442 21.74 -2.22 -16.64
CA ARG A 442 21.95 -3.26 -15.64
C ARG A 442 23.40 -3.75 -15.69
N ILE A 443 23.95 -4.02 -14.51
CA ILE A 443 25.18 -4.81 -14.40
C ILE A 443 24.83 -6.24 -14.77
N VAL A 444 25.50 -6.78 -15.77
CA VAL A 444 25.27 -8.14 -16.28
C VAL A 444 26.55 -8.93 -16.08
N LEU A 445 26.44 -10.09 -15.41
CA LEU A 445 27.54 -11.02 -15.16
C LEU A 445 27.15 -12.43 -15.61
N GLU A 446 28.12 -13.24 -15.92
CA GLU A 446 27.91 -14.68 -16.06
C GLU A 446 27.77 -15.34 -14.67
N LYS A 447 27.13 -16.49 -14.58
CA LYS A 447 27.06 -17.24 -13.32
C LYS A 447 28.46 -17.68 -12.89
N GLY A 448 28.84 -17.38 -11.64
CA GLY A 448 30.17 -17.66 -11.11
C GLY A 448 31.23 -16.60 -11.43
N GLU A 449 30.90 -15.61 -12.27
CA GLU A 449 31.78 -14.48 -12.52
C GLU A 449 31.81 -13.56 -11.30
N SER A 450 33.03 -13.22 -10.85
CA SER A 450 33.25 -12.25 -9.77
C SER A 450 33.56 -10.88 -10.35
N ARG A 451 32.99 -9.85 -9.75
CA ARG A 451 33.31 -8.46 -10.07
C ARG A 451 33.65 -7.70 -8.80
N THR A 452 34.77 -6.96 -8.83
CA THR A 452 35.27 -6.16 -7.72
C THR A 452 35.09 -4.67 -8.03
N TRP A 453 34.65 -3.92 -7.03
CA TRP A 453 34.61 -2.46 -7.01
C TRP A 453 35.62 -1.99 -5.96
N GLU A 454 36.60 -1.22 -6.37
CA GLU A 454 37.58 -0.57 -5.49
C GLU A 454 37.20 0.89 -5.27
N PHE A 455 37.45 1.37 -4.08
CA PHE A 455 37.15 2.75 -3.68
C PHE A 455 38.14 3.22 -2.59
N SER A 456 38.18 4.52 -2.36
CA SER A 456 39.02 5.07 -1.27
C SER A 456 38.53 4.54 0.07
N LYS A 457 39.46 4.05 0.91
CA LYS A 457 39.16 3.48 2.22
C LYS A 457 38.28 4.40 3.06
N ARG A 458 37.17 3.86 3.54
CA ARG A 458 36.19 4.57 4.37
C ARG A 458 35.40 3.61 5.25
N HIS A 459 34.70 4.15 6.24
CA HIS A 459 33.75 3.39 7.03
C HIS A 459 32.57 2.98 6.13
N VAL A 460 32.20 1.71 6.17
CA VAL A 460 31.05 1.16 5.45
C VAL A 460 30.07 0.61 6.47
N SER A 461 28.93 1.25 6.62
CA SER A 461 27.86 0.78 7.51
C SER A 461 27.22 -0.49 6.95
N TYR A 462 26.90 -0.49 5.65
CA TYR A 462 26.40 -1.68 4.94
C TYR A 462 26.66 -1.63 3.43
N ILE A 463 26.67 -2.82 2.82
CA ILE A 463 26.67 -2.99 1.36
C ILE A 463 25.20 -3.13 0.93
N ARG A 464 24.81 -2.36 -0.09
CA ARG A 464 23.48 -2.33 -0.67
C ARG A 464 23.48 -2.94 -2.05
N ILE A 465 22.61 -3.93 -2.27
CA ILE A 465 22.44 -4.59 -3.57
C ILE A 465 20.98 -4.52 -3.99
N VAL A 466 20.72 -4.13 -5.24
CA VAL A 466 19.39 -4.17 -5.86
C VAL A 466 19.44 -5.13 -7.04
N PHE A 467 18.77 -6.26 -6.89
CA PHE A 467 18.64 -7.27 -7.94
C PHE A 467 17.52 -6.93 -8.92
N ASP A 468 17.57 -7.52 -10.11
CA ASP A 468 16.46 -7.45 -11.05
C ASP A 468 15.35 -8.43 -10.64
N SER A 469 14.24 -7.91 -10.14
CA SER A 469 13.06 -8.66 -9.74
C SER A 469 11.96 -8.68 -10.81
N ASP A 470 12.27 -8.35 -12.07
CA ASP A 470 11.25 -8.19 -13.12
C ASP A 470 10.06 -7.30 -12.64
N LEU A 471 10.41 -6.13 -12.10
CA LEU A 471 9.44 -5.23 -11.48
C LEU A 471 8.26 -4.88 -12.42
N GLU A 472 8.52 -4.85 -13.74
CA GLU A 472 7.50 -4.66 -14.77
C GLU A 472 6.64 -5.91 -15.01
N ARG A 473 6.92 -7.02 -14.35
CA ARG A 473 6.21 -8.32 -14.49
C ARG A 473 6.09 -8.80 -15.94
N LYS A 474 7.16 -8.67 -16.72
CA LYS A 474 7.19 -9.08 -18.15
C LYS A 474 7.00 -10.58 -18.34
N PHE A 475 7.45 -11.39 -17.38
CA PHE A 475 7.38 -12.84 -17.42
C PHE A 475 6.02 -13.39 -16.94
N GLN A 476 5.17 -12.54 -16.39
CA GLN A 476 3.83 -12.93 -15.98
C GLN A 476 2.83 -12.57 -17.09
N LYS A 477 2.10 -13.58 -17.59
CA LYS A 477 1.18 -13.39 -18.74
C LYS A 477 -0.10 -12.67 -18.34
N ASP A 478 -0.57 -12.87 -17.12
CA ASP A 478 -1.79 -12.28 -16.62
C ASP A 478 -1.55 -10.85 -16.14
N SER A 479 -2.32 -9.90 -16.70
CA SER A 479 -2.18 -8.48 -16.38
C SER A 479 -2.45 -8.15 -14.90
N MET A 480 -3.33 -8.92 -14.27
CA MET A 480 -3.67 -8.73 -12.86
C MET A 480 -2.53 -9.19 -11.95
N LEU A 481 -1.91 -10.33 -12.29
CA LEU A 481 -0.74 -10.85 -11.58
C LEU A 481 0.51 -9.98 -11.79
N LYS A 482 0.58 -9.26 -12.92
CA LYS A 482 1.72 -8.37 -13.20
C LYS A 482 1.86 -7.24 -12.18
N LEU A 483 0.75 -6.76 -11.65
CA LEU A 483 0.79 -5.67 -10.68
C LEU A 483 1.11 -6.14 -9.28
N PHE A 484 0.31 -7.06 -8.79
CA PHE A 484 0.46 -7.63 -7.47
C PHE A 484 -0.18 -9.01 -7.42
N PRO A 485 0.57 -10.07 -7.02
CA PRO A 485 0.10 -11.44 -7.08
C PRO A 485 -0.82 -11.77 -5.90
N MET A 486 -2.03 -11.24 -5.90
CA MET A 486 -3.00 -11.34 -4.81
C MET A 486 -4.38 -11.85 -5.23
N LEU A 487 -4.50 -12.33 -6.46
CA LEU A 487 -5.76 -12.84 -6.96
C LEU A 487 -5.89 -14.33 -6.68
N ALA A 488 -6.93 -14.71 -5.97
CA ALA A 488 -7.34 -16.11 -5.90
C ALA A 488 -8.17 -16.44 -7.14
N TYR A 489 -7.70 -17.40 -7.92
CA TYR A 489 -8.44 -17.93 -9.07
C TYR A 489 -9.14 -19.20 -8.68
N ASN A 490 -10.45 -19.19 -8.73
CA ASN A 490 -11.22 -20.40 -8.53
C ASN A 490 -11.04 -21.36 -9.70
N GLY A 491 -10.44 -22.51 -9.39
CA GLY A 491 -10.23 -23.58 -10.36
C GLY A 491 -9.06 -23.36 -11.32
N SER A 492 -8.31 -22.27 -11.21
CA SER A 492 -7.08 -22.12 -11.96
C SER A 492 -5.94 -22.85 -11.26
N LYS A 493 -5.16 -23.63 -12.02
CA LYS A 493 -3.93 -24.27 -11.55
C LYS A 493 -2.72 -23.32 -11.62
N LYS A 494 -2.93 -22.02 -11.68
CA LYS A 494 -1.85 -21.04 -11.77
C LYS A 494 -1.13 -20.98 -10.44
N THR A 495 0.16 -21.24 -10.49
CA THR A 495 1.08 -21.11 -9.35
C THR A 495 1.99 -19.93 -9.63
N LEU A 496 2.11 -19.02 -8.69
CA LEU A 496 3.08 -17.94 -8.77
C LEU A 496 4.50 -18.51 -8.70
N ARG A 497 5.40 -17.84 -9.39
CA ARG A 497 6.84 -18.12 -9.31
C ARG A 497 7.57 -16.82 -9.08
N LEU A 498 8.65 -16.91 -8.35
CA LEU A 498 9.58 -15.80 -8.22
C LEU A 498 10.09 -15.38 -9.60
N PRO A 499 10.39 -14.08 -9.80
CA PRO A 499 10.90 -13.60 -11.07
C PRO A 499 12.16 -14.35 -11.50
N PRO A 500 12.23 -14.84 -12.74
CA PRO A 500 13.36 -15.68 -13.18
C PRO A 500 14.69 -14.92 -13.18
N THR A 501 14.67 -13.59 -13.29
CA THR A 501 15.85 -12.71 -13.26
C THR A 501 16.41 -12.52 -11.85
N LEU A 502 15.62 -12.77 -10.82
CA LEU A 502 16.02 -12.56 -9.43
C LEU A 502 17.15 -13.54 -9.05
N VAL A 503 18.21 -13.00 -8.46
CA VAL A 503 19.37 -13.79 -8.02
C VAL A 503 18.98 -14.58 -6.78
N LYS A 504 19.22 -15.90 -6.83
CA LYS A 504 18.90 -16.86 -5.76
C LYS A 504 20.10 -17.12 -4.87
N GLN A 505 21.27 -17.36 -5.47
CA GLN A 505 22.49 -17.63 -4.72
C GLN A 505 23.59 -16.65 -5.13
N PHE A 506 24.25 -16.09 -4.14
CA PHE A 506 25.37 -15.19 -4.36
C PHE A 506 26.29 -15.14 -3.14
N ARG A 507 27.54 -14.76 -3.40
CA ARG A 507 28.56 -14.44 -2.40
C ARG A 507 28.92 -12.97 -2.52
N ILE A 508 29.09 -12.32 -1.38
CA ILE A 508 29.61 -10.95 -1.25
C ILE A 508 30.85 -10.97 -0.35
N ARG A 509 31.89 -10.26 -0.75
CA ARG A 509 33.12 -10.09 0.02
C ARG A 509 33.45 -8.61 0.13
N TRP A 510 34.05 -8.22 1.22
CA TRP A 510 34.57 -6.87 1.42
C TRP A 510 35.97 -6.93 2.04
N ARG A 511 36.84 -6.01 1.62
CA ARG A 511 38.24 -5.99 2.05
C ARG A 511 38.41 -5.03 3.21
N THR A 512 38.96 -5.51 4.32
CA THR A 512 39.28 -4.76 5.53
C THR A 512 40.79 -4.79 5.78
N ASP A 513 41.26 -4.10 6.82
CA ASP A 513 42.67 -4.17 7.22
C ASP A 513 43.11 -5.59 7.63
N ALA A 514 42.19 -6.40 8.11
CA ALA A 514 42.43 -7.78 8.49
C ALA A 514 42.27 -8.78 7.33
N GLY A 515 42.06 -8.32 6.10
CA GLY A 515 41.85 -9.12 4.91
C GLY A 515 40.39 -9.17 4.46
N TRP A 516 40.06 -10.12 3.59
CA TRP A 516 38.76 -10.30 3.06
C TRP A 516 37.78 -10.95 4.05
N ARG A 517 36.62 -10.32 4.24
CA ARG A 517 35.44 -10.92 4.88
C ARG A 517 34.48 -11.39 3.82
N GLU A 518 33.63 -12.37 4.12
CA GLU A 518 32.65 -12.85 3.17
C GLU A 518 31.32 -13.26 3.82
N LYS A 519 30.26 -13.19 3.03
CA LYS A 519 28.94 -13.70 3.37
C LYS A 519 28.32 -14.35 2.13
N THR A 520 27.75 -15.55 2.29
CA THR A 520 27.06 -16.29 1.22
C THR A 520 25.57 -16.35 1.51
N PHE A 521 24.78 -16.22 0.46
CA PHE A 521 23.32 -16.31 0.46
C PHE A 521 22.90 -17.45 -0.47
N GLU A 522 22.15 -18.42 0.03
CA GLU A 522 21.78 -19.62 -0.73
C GLU A 522 20.35 -19.58 -1.27
N ASN A 523 19.46 -18.80 -0.66
CA ASN A 523 18.05 -18.76 -1.02
C ASN A 523 17.48 -17.35 -0.92
N ASN A 524 18.08 -16.41 -1.66
CA ASN A 524 17.55 -15.06 -1.75
C ASN A 524 16.28 -15.02 -2.61
N PHE A 525 15.26 -14.33 -2.13
CA PHE A 525 14.04 -14.05 -2.85
C PHE A 525 13.64 -12.56 -2.75
N GLN A 526 14.56 -11.72 -2.28
CA GLN A 526 14.34 -10.26 -2.16
C GLN A 526 15.13 -9.49 -3.22
N ARG A 527 14.54 -8.37 -3.63
CA ARG A 527 15.14 -7.44 -4.58
C ARG A 527 16.21 -6.58 -3.93
N LEU A 528 15.90 -5.91 -2.83
CA LEU A 528 16.84 -5.12 -2.04
C LEU A 528 17.45 -5.97 -0.95
N VAL A 529 18.78 -6.04 -0.93
CA VAL A 529 19.54 -6.70 0.14
C VAL A 529 20.55 -5.73 0.71
N LYS A 530 20.47 -5.49 2.03
CA LYS A 530 21.42 -4.71 2.80
C LYS A 530 22.23 -5.64 3.69
N ILE A 531 23.54 -5.55 3.60
CA ILE A 531 24.47 -6.45 4.29
C ILE A 531 25.29 -5.60 5.26
N PRO A 532 25.04 -5.72 6.59
CA PRO A 532 25.80 -4.99 7.58
C PRO A 532 27.29 -5.28 7.48
N VAL A 533 28.11 -4.25 7.54
CA VAL A 533 29.59 -4.31 7.53
C VAL A 533 30.13 -3.71 8.83
N GLY A 534 29.89 -2.43 9.11
CA GLY A 534 30.26 -1.75 10.36
C GLY A 534 31.77 -1.57 10.56
N GLU A 535 32.58 -1.58 9.50
CA GLU A 535 34.03 -1.47 9.54
C GLU A 535 34.60 -0.74 8.31
N ASN A 536 35.87 -0.36 8.37
CA ASN A 536 36.54 0.26 7.24
C ASN A 536 36.79 -0.73 6.11
N SER A 537 36.48 -0.34 4.90
CA SER A 537 36.68 -1.12 3.69
C SER A 537 37.18 -0.25 2.54
N ASP A 538 37.82 -0.87 1.56
CA ASP A 538 38.30 -0.22 0.33
C ASP A 538 37.97 -1.03 -0.95
N ALA A 539 37.31 -2.19 -0.81
CA ALA A 539 36.84 -2.97 -1.93
C ALA A 539 35.66 -3.86 -1.56
N VAL A 540 34.76 -4.05 -2.51
CA VAL A 540 33.65 -5.02 -2.43
C VAL A 540 33.68 -5.90 -3.67
N GLU A 541 33.57 -7.21 -3.50
CA GLU A 541 33.46 -8.20 -4.57
C GLU A 541 32.11 -8.92 -4.49
N PHE A 542 31.44 -9.03 -5.62
CA PHE A 542 30.19 -9.78 -5.78
C PHE A 542 30.37 -10.94 -6.76
N CYS A 543 29.77 -12.09 -6.43
CA CYS A 543 29.71 -13.26 -7.30
C CYS A 543 28.32 -13.90 -7.19
N GLY A 544 27.52 -13.82 -8.26
CA GLY A 544 26.23 -14.50 -8.34
C GLY A 544 26.37 -15.88 -8.96
N THR A 545 25.85 -16.92 -8.31
CA THR A 545 26.00 -18.30 -8.76
C THR A 545 24.71 -18.91 -9.31
N GLU A 546 23.53 -18.48 -8.81
CA GLU A 546 22.24 -18.99 -9.24
C GLU A 546 21.17 -17.89 -9.32
N THR A 547 20.22 -18.06 -10.24
CA THR A 547 19.00 -17.24 -10.35
C THR A 547 17.77 -18.15 -10.28
N HIS A 548 16.57 -17.57 -10.15
CA HIS A 548 15.33 -18.34 -10.17
C HIS A 548 14.92 -18.85 -11.55
N GLY A 549 15.63 -18.50 -12.65
CA GLY A 549 15.28 -19.05 -13.96
C GLY A 549 16.16 -18.67 -15.16
N VAL A 550 16.90 -17.57 -15.12
CA VAL A 550 17.74 -17.13 -16.26
C VAL A 550 19.20 -17.58 -16.14
N LYS A 551 19.94 -17.52 -17.23
CA LYS A 551 21.34 -17.94 -17.29
C LYS A 551 22.32 -16.88 -16.76
N LYS A 552 21.99 -15.61 -16.83
CA LYS A 552 22.83 -14.48 -16.44
C LYS A 552 22.39 -13.86 -15.13
N ILE A 553 23.32 -13.22 -14.45
CA ILE A 553 23.08 -12.45 -13.24
C ILE A 553 22.80 -11.00 -13.61
N TYR A 554 21.73 -10.42 -13.05
CA TYR A 554 21.32 -9.06 -13.30
C TYR A 554 21.21 -8.26 -12.01
N LEU A 555 22.00 -7.21 -11.89
CA LEU A 555 21.94 -6.23 -10.81
C LEU A 555 21.51 -4.87 -11.36
N TRP A 556 20.64 -4.18 -10.63
CA TRP A 556 20.37 -2.78 -10.86
C TRP A 556 21.43 -1.89 -10.22
N SER A 557 21.87 -2.24 -9.03
CA SER A 557 22.97 -1.56 -8.33
C SER A 557 23.67 -2.46 -7.34
N LEU A 558 24.94 -2.17 -7.11
CA LEU A 558 25.70 -2.52 -5.94
C LEU A 558 26.33 -1.21 -5.45
N ASP A 559 26.18 -0.90 -4.17
CA ASP A 559 26.69 0.32 -3.56
C ASP A 559 27.11 0.09 -2.11
N ILE A 560 27.75 1.05 -1.51
CA ILE A 560 28.10 1.12 -0.11
C ILE A 560 27.44 2.34 0.52
N GLU A 561 27.09 2.23 1.81
CA GLU A 561 26.57 3.34 2.62
C GLU A 561 27.48 3.55 3.82
N GLU A 562 27.73 4.84 4.16
CA GLU A 562 28.65 5.28 5.22
C GLU A 562 27.96 5.38 6.58
#